data_91834f22e6ea406b32c56d5f84854bfa
#
_entry.id   91834f22e6ea406b32c56d5f84854bfa
#
_cell.length_a   1.000
_cell.length_b   1.000
_cell.length_c   1.000
_cell.angle_alpha   90.00
_cell.angle_beta   90.00
_cell.angle_gamma   90.00
#
_symmetry.space_group_name_H-M   'P 1'
#
loop_
_entity.id
_entity.type
_entity.pdbx_description
1 polymer ?
#
loop_
_entity_poly.entity_id
_entity_poly.type
_entity_poly.pdbx_seq_one_letter_code
_entity_poly.pdbx_strand_id
1 'polypeptide(L)'
;MFPLINSWTKKYPELSYSDFSGTKWNYKKSMQEYLNKHNLLLQYPYDSFDQFIQFLKEAVDNPQTIAIKQTIYRVADNSEVIELLKRASRKGIKVTVVVELRARFDETNNLKVTDELEDAGCEIIFGKKYMKVHSKACLVIMNDKSSVKGYVQIGTGNYNEQTAKGFVDLSLYSSSDVYVNCVNSFFDYLSHNGDCSRSPKYNSIVSSPNRIEDMVIQNINRVKEYYQKYGKGKVFLKVNSLTDIDVIAAIYDAAKVGVPFRLVIRGSCCLKLGICGEKENIVVSSIVGEFLEHSRIYAFYTDKPSFWISSADLMTRNMVNRVELAAKIMDKYNINKIKKIIDSYSEDDVDGFFLDKEGNYFKYENSKNRSAQQTFIEESLRLSEQSSKPNNIYKWIIEKISKLKDLLRKSRNA
;
A
#
# COMPACT_ATOMS: atom_id res chain seq x y z
N MET A 1 23.63 1.75 -11.21
CA MET A 1 23.35 3.11 -10.71
C MET A 1 23.48 3.22 -9.20
N PHE A 2 22.81 2.41 -8.40
CA PHE A 2 22.91 2.41 -6.90
C PHE A 2 24.34 2.29 -6.33
N PRO A 3 25.26 1.43 -6.83
CA PRO A 3 26.63 1.39 -6.30
C PRO A 3 27.38 2.71 -6.48
N LEU A 4 27.14 3.41 -7.58
CA LEU A 4 27.74 4.73 -7.85
C LEU A 4 27.19 5.80 -6.90
N ILE A 5 25.87 5.83 -6.70
CA ILE A 5 25.22 6.74 -5.75
C ILE A 5 25.74 6.48 -4.34
N ASN A 6 25.82 5.23 -3.90
CA ASN A 6 26.37 4.87 -2.59
C ASN A 6 27.84 5.26 -2.40
N SER A 7 28.64 5.24 -3.46
CA SER A 7 30.04 5.70 -3.40
C SER A 7 30.13 7.23 -3.30
N TRP A 8 29.22 7.94 -3.97
CA TRP A 8 29.16 9.40 -3.95
C TRP A 8 28.62 9.95 -2.62
N THR A 9 27.56 9.35 -2.08
CA THR A 9 27.00 9.77 -0.78
C THR A 9 27.94 9.51 0.39
N LYS A 10 28.78 8.45 0.30
CA LYS A 10 29.88 8.26 1.26
C LYS A 10 30.95 9.35 1.17
N LYS A 11 31.23 9.85 -0.02
CA LYS A 11 32.24 10.89 -0.25
C LYS A 11 31.71 12.31 0.03
N TYR A 12 30.42 12.52 -0.17
CA TYR A 12 29.70 13.78 -0.02
C TYR A 12 28.42 13.58 0.78
N PRO A 13 28.53 13.40 2.13
CA PRO A 13 27.36 13.13 2.99
C PRO A 13 26.29 14.23 2.91
N GLU A 14 26.68 15.45 2.60
CA GLU A 14 25.78 16.59 2.42
C GLU A 14 24.83 16.46 1.22
N LEU A 15 25.11 15.52 0.30
CA LEU A 15 24.25 15.19 -0.84
C LEU A 15 23.28 14.06 -0.53
N SER A 16 23.32 13.48 0.67
CA SER A 16 22.39 12.44 1.10
C SER A 16 21.33 13.02 2.05
N TYR A 17 20.14 12.47 1.96
CA TYR A 17 19.12 12.72 2.97
C TYR A 17 19.55 12.09 4.31
N SER A 18 19.03 12.62 5.42
CA SER A 18 19.22 12.02 6.75
C SER A 18 18.60 10.62 6.81
N ASP A 19 19.21 9.72 7.58
CA ASP A 19 18.61 8.40 7.82
C ASP A 19 17.24 8.55 8.47
N PHE A 20 16.21 8.08 7.76
CA PHE A 20 14.84 8.06 8.24
C PHE A 20 14.40 6.61 8.52
N SER A 21 13.87 6.39 9.70
CA SER A 21 13.21 5.14 10.08
C SER A 21 11.76 5.40 10.44
N GLY A 22 10.85 4.75 9.72
CA GLY A 22 9.41 4.93 9.94
C GLY A 22 8.93 4.48 11.33
N THR A 23 7.72 4.92 11.68
CA THR A 23 7.08 4.60 12.96
C THR A 23 6.95 3.09 13.14
N LYS A 24 7.42 2.58 14.28
CA LYS A 24 7.19 1.21 14.74
C LYS A 24 6.00 1.21 15.70
N TRP A 25 4.88 0.66 15.23
CA TRP A 25 3.69 0.55 16.06
C TRP A 25 3.87 -0.56 17.09
N ASN A 26 3.55 -0.24 18.35
CA ASN A 26 3.56 -1.20 19.45
C ASN A 26 2.12 -1.61 19.77
N TYR A 27 1.73 -2.80 19.36
CA TYR A 27 0.43 -3.39 19.68
C TYR A 27 0.51 -3.98 21.08
N LYS A 28 -0.40 -3.57 22.00
CA LYS A 28 -0.38 -3.96 23.42
C LYS A 28 -0.27 -5.47 23.67
N LYS A 29 -0.77 -6.29 22.71
CA LYS A 29 -0.70 -7.74 22.78
C LYS A 29 -0.06 -8.31 21.51
N SER A 30 -0.82 -8.31 20.39
CA SER A 30 -0.34 -8.72 19.09
C SER A 30 -1.02 -7.92 17.99
N MET A 31 -0.41 -7.89 16.80
CA MET A 31 -1.01 -7.27 15.63
C MET A 31 -2.29 -8.02 15.22
N GLN A 32 -2.32 -9.34 15.35
CA GLN A 32 -3.49 -10.18 15.07
C GLN A 32 -4.68 -9.84 15.98
N GLU A 33 -4.44 -9.68 17.29
CA GLU A 33 -5.49 -9.23 18.21
C GLU A 33 -6.01 -7.83 17.88
N TYR A 34 -5.14 -6.93 17.45
CA TYR A 34 -5.54 -5.60 16.99
C TYR A 34 -6.44 -5.70 15.75
N LEU A 35 -6.04 -6.52 14.76
CA LEU A 35 -6.78 -6.72 13.51
C LEU A 35 -8.15 -7.39 13.72
N ASN A 36 -8.37 -8.08 14.83
CA ASN A 36 -9.69 -8.61 15.17
C ASN A 36 -10.76 -7.54 15.36
N LYS A 37 -10.35 -6.29 15.63
CA LYS A 37 -11.25 -5.18 15.94
C LYS A 37 -11.11 -4.03 14.93
N HIS A 38 -9.99 -3.94 14.25
CA HIS A 38 -9.63 -2.79 13.42
C HIS A 38 -8.94 -3.24 12.14
N ASN A 39 -9.24 -2.59 11.02
CA ASN A 39 -8.37 -2.64 9.87
C ASN A 39 -7.21 -1.67 10.06
N LEU A 40 -6.08 -1.92 9.42
CA LEU A 40 -4.90 -1.09 9.53
C LEU A 40 -4.40 -0.74 8.11
N LEU A 41 -4.26 0.55 7.82
CA LEU A 41 -3.62 1.06 6.61
C LEU A 41 -2.27 1.66 7.00
N LEU A 42 -1.19 1.10 6.51
CA LEU A 42 0.18 1.59 6.69
C LEU A 42 0.68 2.26 5.42
N GLN A 43 1.57 3.25 5.59
CA GLN A 43 2.22 3.98 4.50
C GLN A 43 3.73 3.92 4.68
N TYR A 44 4.39 3.03 3.92
CA TYR A 44 5.85 2.96 3.90
C TYR A 44 6.45 4.13 3.11
N PRO A 45 7.65 4.62 3.46
CA PRO A 45 8.50 4.23 4.60
C PRO A 45 8.10 4.92 5.91
N TYR A 46 7.07 5.79 5.93
CA TYR A 46 6.65 6.58 7.11
C TYR A 46 6.17 5.70 8.27
N ASP A 47 5.49 4.60 7.96
CA ASP A 47 5.35 3.45 8.84
C ASP A 47 6.45 2.44 8.49
N SER A 48 7.08 1.80 9.50
CA SER A 48 8.16 0.83 9.25
C SER A 48 7.66 -0.45 8.58
N PHE A 49 8.39 -0.98 7.60
CA PHE A 49 8.13 -2.29 6.99
C PHE A 49 8.27 -3.45 8.00
N ASP A 50 8.96 -3.23 9.12
CA ASP A 50 9.03 -4.19 10.24
C ASP A 50 7.64 -4.64 10.73
N GLN A 51 6.59 -3.85 10.46
CA GLN A 51 5.21 -4.24 10.76
C GLN A 51 4.75 -5.45 9.93
N PHE A 52 5.17 -5.57 8.67
CA PHE A 52 4.90 -6.77 7.88
C PHE A 52 5.68 -7.97 8.39
N ILE A 53 6.95 -7.76 8.75
CA ILE A 53 7.78 -8.80 9.36
C ILE A 53 7.15 -9.29 10.67
N GLN A 54 6.70 -8.38 11.54
CA GLN A 54 5.98 -8.72 12.77
C GLN A 54 4.70 -9.51 12.50
N PHE A 55 3.87 -9.05 11.54
CA PHE A 55 2.64 -9.75 11.13
C PHE A 55 2.92 -11.19 10.75
N LEU A 56 3.94 -11.42 9.92
CA LEU A 56 4.31 -12.76 9.47
C LEU A 56 4.94 -13.59 10.59
N LYS A 57 5.81 -12.98 11.42
CA LYS A 57 6.44 -13.64 12.56
C LYS A 57 5.42 -14.11 13.60
N GLU A 58 4.46 -13.27 13.95
CA GLU A 58 3.36 -13.65 14.84
C GLU A 58 2.56 -14.83 14.28
N ALA A 59 2.31 -14.84 12.96
CA ALA A 59 1.64 -15.97 12.30
C ALA A 59 2.46 -17.26 12.37
N VAL A 60 3.76 -17.19 12.11
CA VAL A 60 4.68 -18.36 12.15
C VAL A 60 4.85 -18.91 13.56
N ASP A 61 4.77 -18.07 14.58
CA ASP A 61 4.95 -18.47 15.98
C ASP A 61 3.65 -18.86 16.68
N ASN A 62 2.48 -18.60 16.07
CA ASN A 62 1.20 -18.98 16.62
C ASN A 62 0.87 -20.45 16.28
N PRO A 63 0.70 -21.33 17.29
CA PRO A 63 0.40 -22.75 17.06
C PRO A 63 -0.97 -23.01 16.40
N GLN A 64 -1.84 -22.02 16.35
CA GLN A 64 -3.14 -22.11 15.67
C GLN A 64 -3.03 -21.84 14.17
N THR A 65 -1.90 -21.37 13.66
CA THR A 65 -1.72 -21.12 12.23
C THR A 65 -1.67 -22.44 11.45
N ILE A 66 -2.55 -22.58 10.48
CA ILE A 66 -2.67 -23.80 9.65
C ILE A 66 -2.19 -23.56 8.22
N ALA A 67 -2.28 -22.32 7.70
CA ALA A 67 -1.78 -22.01 6.37
C ALA A 67 -1.31 -20.56 6.23
N ILE A 68 -0.32 -20.35 5.35
CA ILE A 68 0.15 -19.05 4.90
C ILE A 68 0.22 -19.09 3.37
N LYS A 69 -0.40 -18.10 2.71
CA LYS A 69 -0.33 -17.92 1.25
C LYS A 69 0.29 -16.56 0.94
N GLN A 70 1.29 -16.52 0.08
CA GLN A 70 2.09 -15.33 -0.19
C GLN A 70 2.37 -15.17 -1.68
N THR A 71 2.25 -13.94 -2.23
CA THR A 71 2.79 -13.63 -3.56
C THR A 71 4.20 -13.05 -3.43
N ILE A 72 5.10 -13.44 -4.31
CA ILE A 72 6.47 -12.94 -4.39
C ILE A 72 6.76 -12.47 -5.82
N TYR A 73 7.15 -11.20 -5.94
CA TYR A 73 7.61 -10.61 -7.20
C TYR A 73 9.09 -10.22 -7.12
N ARG A 74 9.50 -9.56 -6.04
CA ARG A 74 10.88 -9.17 -5.71
C ARG A 74 11.07 -9.24 -4.22
N VAL A 75 12.15 -9.86 -3.81
CA VAL A 75 12.59 -9.92 -2.41
C VAL A 75 14.03 -9.41 -2.28
N ALA A 76 14.43 -9.02 -1.09
CA ALA A 76 15.81 -8.65 -0.81
C ALA A 76 16.72 -9.89 -0.80
N ASP A 77 18.00 -9.69 -1.06
CA ASP A 77 19.00 -10.71 -0.76
C ASP A 77 18.97 -11.01 0.76
N ASN A 78 18.93 -12.27 1.14
CA ASN A 78 18.77 -12.72 2.54
C ASN A 78 17.50 -12.16 3.21
N SER A 79 16.36 -12.21 2.51
CA SER A 79 15.08 -11.68 2.97
C SER A 79 14.55 -12.40 4.22
N GLU A 80 14.22 -11.65 5.27
CA GLU A 80 13.57 -12.19 6.48
C GLU A 80 12.17 -12.76 6.15
N VAL A 81 11.49 -12.24 5.13
CA VAL A 81 10.20 -12.78 4.65
C VAL A 81 10.39 -14.24 4.18
N ILE A 82 11.43 -14.51 3.39
CA ILE A 82 11.73 -15.87 2.89
C ILE A 82 12.08 -16.79 4.05
N GLU A 83 12.93 -16.36 4.98
CA GLU A 83 13.30 -17.17 6.15
C GLU A 83 12.07 -17.49 7.03
N LEU A 84 11.15 -16.55 7.20
CA LEU A 84 9.89 -16.78 7.93
C LEU A 84 9.00 -17.80 7.23
N LEU A 85 8.86 -17.75 5.90
CA LEU A 85 8.08 -18.73 5.14
C LEU A 85 8.70 -20.13 5.21
N LYS A 86 10.02 -20.26 5.08
CA LYS A 86 10.75 -21.53 5.26
C LYS A 86 10.54 -22.08 6.68
N ARG A 87 10.65 -21.22 7.70
CA ARG A 87 10.42 -21.59 9.09
C ARG A 87 8.99 -22.07 9.34
N ALA A 88 8.00 -21.41 8.73
CA ALA A 88 6.59 -21.81 8.81
C ALA A 88 6.38 -23.22 8.25
N SER A 89 6.89 -23.49 7.06
CA SER A 89 6.78 -24.81 6.42
C SER A 89 7.42 -25.91 7.27
N ARG A 90 8.65 -25.69 7.78
CA ARG A 90 9.33 -26.62 8.69
C ARG A 90 8.60 -26.88 10.00
N LYS A 91 7.74 -25.95 10.45
CA LYS A 91 6.84 -26.13 11.61
C LYS A 91 5.55 -26.89 11.26
N GLY A 92 5.35 -27.31 10.01
CA GLY A 92 4.17 -28.04 9.55
C GLY A 92 3.00 -27.13 9.14
N ILE A 93 3.18 -25.81 9.05
CA ILE A 93 2.20 -24.89 8.49
C ILE A 93 2.18 -25.07 6.96
N LYS A 94 1.00 -25.21 6.35
CA LYS A 94 0.89 -25.27 4.89
C LYS A 94 1.26 -23.91 4.29
N VAL A 95 2.40 -23.81 3.62
CA VAL A 95 2.88 -22.57 2.98
C VAL A 95 2.74 -22.70 1.46
N THR A 96 1.93 -21.82 0.86
CA THR A 96 1.77 -21.72 -0.60
C THR A 96 2.35 -20.37 -1.07
N VAL A 97 3.33 -20.41 -1.96
CA VAL A 97 3.99 -19.21 -2.47
C VAL A 97 3.79 -19.10 -3.98
N VAL A 98 3.24 -17.96 -4.41
CA VAL A 98 3.13 -17.65 -5.84
C VAL A 98 4.34 -16.82 -6.24
N VAL A 99 5.22 -17.39 -7.06
CA VAL A 99 6.48 -16.75 -7.49
C VAL A 99 6.41 -16.30 -8.94
N GLU A 100 6.76 -15.04 -9.21
CA GLU A 100 6.93 -14.52 -10.57
C GLU A 100 8.40 -14.64 -10.99
N LEU A 101 8.72 -15.66 -11.79
CA LEU A 101 10.07 -15.91 -12.25
C LEU A 101 10.61 -14.85 -13.23
N ARG A 102 9.73 -14.16 -13.95
CA ARG A 102 10.10 -13.16 -14.97
C ARG A 102 10.12 -11.73 -14.42
N ALA A 103 10.44 -11.58 -13.13
CA ALA A 103 10.68 -10.28 -12.54
C ALA A 103 11.97 -9.69 -13.14
N ARG A 104 11.83 -8.65 -13.97
CA ARG A 104 12.94 -8.08 -14.74
C ARG A 104 14.11 -7.68 -13.83
N PHE A 105 15.31 -8.18 -14.12
CA PHE A 105 16.56 -8.03 -13.35
C PHE A 105 16.63 -8.82 -12.02
N ASP A 106 15.64 -9.65 -11.69
CA ASP A 106 15.63 -10.49 -10.48
C ASP A 106 15.40 -11.98 -10.81
N GLU A 107 15.49 -12.36 -12.09
CA GLU A 107 15.18 -13.70 -12.55
C GLU A 107 16.05 -14.77 -11.83
N THR A 108 17.38 -14.53 -11.72
CA THR A 108 18.29 -15.45 -11.05
C THR A 108 18.04 -15.55 -9.56
N ASN A 109 17.78 -14.42 -8.90
CA ASN A 109 17.45 -14.40 -7.47
C ASN A 109 16.13 -15.13 -7.20
N ASN A 110 15.12 -14.92 -8.03
CA ASN A 110 13.81 -15.56 -7.86
C ASN A 110 13.89 -17.09 -8.08
N LEU A 111 14.74 -17.58 -8.99
CA LEU A 111 15.00 -19.02 -9.13
C LEU A 111 15.62 -19.59 -7.86
N LYS A 112 16.69 -18.98 -7.35
CA LYS A 112 17.34 -19.40 -6.10
C LYS A 112 16.36 -19.43 -4.92
N VAL A 113 15.56 -18.37 -4.77
CA VAL A 113 14.54 -18.28 -3.72
C VAL A 113 13.48 -19.38 -3.87
N THR A 114 13.12 -19.72 -5.12
CA THR A 114 12.18 -20.82 -5.39
C THR A 114 12.72 -22.14 -4.90
N ASP A 115 13.96 -22.49 -5.27
CA ASP A 115 14.63 -23.72 -4.85
C ASP A 115 14.70 -23.79 -3.31
N GLU A 116 15.10 -22.71 -2.63
CA GLU A 116 15.15 -22.65 -1.18
C GLU A 116 13.78 -22.85 -0.49
N LEU A 117 12.70 -22.36 -1.09
CA LEU A 117 11.35 -22.53 -0.58
C LEU A 117 10.83 -23.96 -0.80
N GLU A 118 11.09 -24.56 -1.98
CA GLU A 118 10.75 -25.95 -2.29
C GLU A 118 11.50 -26.92 -1.36
N ASP A 119 12.80 -26.72 -1.14
CA ASP A 119 13.62 -27.50 -0.21
C ASP A 119 13.11 -27.42 1.23
N ALA A 120 12.50 -26.30 1.61
CA ALA A 120 11.86 -26.12 2.91
C ALA A 120 10.46 -26.76 3.01
N GLY A 121 9.92 -27.31 1.90
CA GLY A 121 8.59 -27.95 1.83
C GLY A 121 7.45 -27.00 1.53
N CYS A 122 7.71 -25.80 0.99
CA CYS A 122 6.66 -24.89 0.53
C CYS A 122 6.07 -25.37 -0.80
N GLU A 123 4.76 -25.18 -0.97
CA GLU A 123 4.06 -25.36 -2.24
C GLU A 123 4.31 -24.14 -3.14
N ILE A 124 4.95 -24.32 -4.28
CA ILE A 124 5.24 -23.23 -5.21
C ILE A 124 4.23 -23.24 -6.36
N ILE A 125 3.68 -22.06 -6.65
CA ILE A 125 2.81 -21.81 -7.80
C ILE A 125 3.51 -20.82 -8.71
N PHE A 126 3.69 -21.18 -9.97
CA PHE A 126 4.18 -20.29 -11.00
C PHE A 126 2.99 -19.61 -11.70
N GLY A 127 3.16 -18.32 -11.98
CA GLY A 127 2.17 -17.59 -12.77
C GLY A 127 1.99 -18.14 -14.18
N LYS A 128 0.89 -17.80 -14.85
CA LYS A 128 0.63 -18.20 -16.25
C LYS A 128 1.76 -17.77 -17.19
N LYS A 129 2.05 -18.61 -18.19
CA LYS A 129 3.13 -18.38 -19.18
C LYS A 129 3.13 -16.99 -19.82
N TYR A 130 1.97 -16.36 -19.99
CA TYR A 130 1.81 -15.07 -20.67
C TYR A 130 1.32 -13.94 -19.76
N MET A 131 1.10 -14.20 -18.47
CA MET A 131 0.60 -13.21 -17.50
C MET A 131 1.53 -13.13 -16.31
N LYS A 132 2.09 -11.94 -16.05
CA LYS A 132 2.95 -11.72 -14.88
C LYS A 132 2.11 -11.49 -13.63
N VAL A 133 2.42 -12.21 -12.55
CA VAL A 133 1.81 -11.96 -11.24
C VAL A 133 2.52 -10.78 -10.58
N HIS A 134 1.85 -9.64 -10.53
CA HIS A 134 2.39 -8.40 -9.95
C HIS A 134 1.62 -7.93 -8.72
N SER A 135 0.59 -8.65 -8.32
CA SER A 135 -0.15 -8.42 -7.08
C SER A 135 0.71 -8.64 -5.83
N LYS A 136 0.37 -7.95 -4.74
CA LYS A 136 1.01 -8.08 -3.44
C LYS A 136 -0.07 -8.43 -2.43
N ALA A 137 -0.10 -9.71 -2.04
CA ALA A 137 -1.06 -10.26 -1.10
C ALA A 137 -0.41 -11.31 -0.19
N CYS A 138 -0.75 -11.26 1.08
CA CYS A 138 -0.46 -12.28 2.06
C CYS A 138 -1.77 -12.69 2.76
N LEU A 139 -1.98 -14.00 2.94
CA LEU A 139 -3.12 -14.54 3.67
C LEU A 139 -2.60 -15.53 4.71
N VAL A 140 -2.95 -15.29 5.97
CA VAL A 140 -2.72 -16.18 7.09
C VAL A 140 -4.05 -16.80 7.49
N ILE A 141 -4.10 -18.12 7.64
CA ILE A 141 -5.29 -18.86 8.08
C ILE A 141 -4.98 -19.55 9.40
N MET A 142 -5.84 -19.35 10.39
CA MET A 142 -5.71 -19.88 11.74
C MET A 142 -6.95 -20.71 12.12
N ASN A 143 -6.73 -21.73 12.94
CA ASN A 143 -7.80 -22.50 13.54
C ASN A 143 -8.09 -21.92 14.93
N ASP A 144 -9.19 -21.18 15.09
CA ASP A 144 -9.60 -20.58 16.36
C ASP A 144 -10.70 -21.45 17.00
N LYS A 145 -10.28 -22.41 17.83
CA LYS A 145 -11.10 -23.33 18.67
C LYS A 145 -12.36 -23.93 18.02
N SER A 146 -13.20 -23.14 17.39
CA SER A 146 -14.48 -23.56 16.78
C SER A 146 -14.68 -23.01 15.36
N SER A 147 -13.78 -22.17 14.87
CA SER A 147 -13.90 -21.50 13.56
C SER A 147 -12.54 -21.29 12.90
N VAL A 148 -12.55 -21.17 11.59
CA VAL A 148 -11.36 -20.78 10.82
C VAL A 148 -11.35 -19.26 10.69
N LYS A 149 -10.24 -18.63 11.05
CA LYS A 149 -10.05 -17.19 10.97
C LYS A 149 -8.94 -16.84 9.99
N GLY A 150 -9.16 -15.82 9.20
CA GLY A 150 -8.18 -15.30 8.24
C GLY A 150 -7.67 -13.92 8.60
N TYR A 151 -6.42 -13.64 8.23
CA TYR A 151 -5.81 -12.32 8.29
C TYR A 151 -5.14 -12.06 6.96
N VAL A 152 -5.42 -10.92 6.37
CA VAL A 152 -4.88 -10.54 5.07
C VAL A 152 -4.02 -9.29 5.16
N GLN A 153 -3.03 -9.23 4.29
CA GLN A 153 -2.34 -8.01 3.93
C GLN A 153 -2.39 -7.86 2.41
N ILE A 154 -2.72 -6.64 1.94
CA ILE A 154 -2.76 -6.29 0.51
C ILE A 154 -1.97 -5.01 0.33
N GLY A 155 -0.97 -5.02 -0.55
CA GLY A 155 -0.06 -3.90 -0.72
C GLY A 155 0.01 -3.36 -2.15
N THR A 156 0.51 -2.13 -2.27
CA THR A 156 0.90 -1.53 -3.54
C THR A 156 2.35 -1.85 -3.91
N GLY A 157 3.21 -2.12 -2.91
CA GLY A 157 4.64 -2.36 -3.01
C GLY A 157 5.07 -3.81 -2.76
N ASN A 158 6.28 -4.13 -3.19
CA ASN A 158 6.86 -5.46 -3.04
C ASN A 158 7.24 -5.78 -1.59
N TYR A 159 7.36 -7.07 -1.27
CA TYR A 159 7.88 -7.56 0.01
C TYR A 159 9.41 -7.57 0.00
N ASN A 160 9.99 -6.38 0.00
CA ASN A 160 11.44 -6.19 -0.07
C ASN A 160 11.85 -5.13 0.95
N GLU A 161 12.55 -5.56 1.98
CA GLU A 161 12.93 -4.78 3.16
C GLU A 161 13.82 -3.58 2.82
N GLN A 162 14.61 -3.69 1.75
CA GLN A 162 15.51 -2.62 1.31
C GLN A 162 14.75 -1.56 0.52
N THR A 163 13.95 -1.97 -0.46
CA THR A 163 13.18 -1.00 -1.26
C THR A 163 12.08 -0.33 -0.46
N ALA A 164 11.52 -0.99 0.55
CA ALA A 164 10.51 -0.41 1.44
C ALA A 164 11.02 0.79 2.27
N LYS A 165 12.33 0.97 2.41
CA LYS A 165 12.94 2.14 3.05
C LYS A 165 13.01 3.38 2.16
N GLY A 166 12.93 3.20 0.85
CA GLY A 166 13.08 4.28 -0.14
C GLY A 166 11.87 4.47 -1.06
N PHE A 167 10.86 3.59 -0.97
CA PHE A 167 9.68 3.63 -1.82
C PHE A 167 8.43 3.93 -1.00
N VAL A 168 7.63 4.88 -1.47
CA VAL A 168 6.33 5.16 -0.85
C VAL A 168 5.30 4.15 -1.34
N ASP A 169 4.82 3.31 -0.43
CA ASP A 169 3.81 2.30 -0.70
C ASP A 169 2.74 2.26 0.40
N LEU A 170 1.58 1.70 0.07
CA LEU A 170 0.46 1.51 1.00
C LEU A 170 0.22 0.03 1.25
N SER A 171 -0.18 -0.30 2.46
CA SER A 171 -0.42 -1.67 2.91
C SER A 171 -1.65 -1.75 3.80
N LEU A 172 -2.67 -2.46 3.35
CA LEU A 172 -3.93 -2.69 4.09
C LEU A 172 -3.88 -4.05 4.77
N TYR A 173 -4.12 -4.07 6.09
CA TYR A 173 -4.26 -5.28 6.89
C TYR A 173 -5.69 -5.39 7.40
N SER A 174 -6.25 -6.60 7.40
CA SER A 174 -7.61 -6.85 7.84
C SER A 174 -7.82 -8.31 8.26
N SER A 175 -8.76 -8.54 9.17
CA SER A 175 -9.34 -9.85 9.45
C SER A 175 -10.81 -9.94 9.06
N SER A 176 -11.33 -8.96 8.32
CA SER A 176 -12.71 -8.98 7.83
C SER A 176 -12.92 -10.08 6.79
N ASP A 177 -13.96 -10.87 6.95
CA ASP A 177 -14.32 -11.96 6.04
C ASP A 177 -14.45 -11.50 4.58
N VAL A 178 -14.88 -10.25 4.37
CA VAL A 178 -15.00 -9.67 3.03
C VAL A 178 -13.65 -9.65 2.32
N TYR A 179 -12.57 -9.23 3.00
CA TYR A 179 -11.24 -9.23 2.40
C TYR A 179 -10.62 -10.64 2.39
N VAL A 180 -10.78 -11.38 3.49
CA VAL A 180 -10.24 -12.74 3.64
C VAL A 180 -10.76 -13.66 2.54
N ASN A 181 -12.08 -13.69 2.32
CA ASN A 181 -12.69 -14.52 1.29
C ASN A 181 -12.25 -14.11 -0.12
N CYS A 182 -12.13 -12.81 -0.38
CA CYS A 182 -11.64 -12.32 -1.68
C CYS A 182 -10.20 -12.75 -1.95
N VAL A 183 -9.30 -12.58 -0.96
CA VAL A 183 -7.89 -12.95 -1.12
C VAL A 183 -7.72 -14.46 -1.20
N ASN A 184 -8.51 -15.24 -0.43
CA ASN A 184 -8.48 -16.68 -0.56
C ASN A 184 -8.95 -17.16 -1.95
N SER A 185 -10.04 -16.58 -2.48
CA SER A 185 -10.51 -16.86 -3.85
C SER A 185 -9.47 -16.40 -4.91
N PHE A 186 -8.73 -15.32 -4.63
CA PHE A 186 -7.65 -14.88 -5.50
C PHE A 186 -6.50 -15.89 -5.55
N PHE A 187 -6.07 -16.44 -4.42
CA PHE A 187 -5.08 -17.51 -4.40
C PHE A 187 -5.60 -18.80 -5.07
N ASP A 188 -6.87 -19.13 -4.90
CA ASP A 188 -7.51 -20.26 -5.59
C ASP A 188 -7.51 -20.04 -7.11
N TYR A 189 -7.84 -18.84 -7.59
CA TYR A 189 -7.70 -18.45 -8.98
C TYR A 189 -6.27 -18.65 -9.52
N LEU A 190 -5.24 -18.24 -8.76
CA LEU A 190 -3.84 -18.43 -9.15
C LEU A 190 -3.43 -19.91 -9.19
N SER A 191 -3.87 -20.70 -8.21
CA SER A 191 -3.60 -22.16 -8.10
C SER A 191 -4.20 -22.96 -9.26
N HIS A 192 -5.26 -22.44 -9.88
CA HIS A 192 -5.93 -23.07 -11.04
C HIS A 192 -5.60 -22.36 -12.36
N ASN A 193 -4.33 -21.97 -12.53
CA ASN A 193 -3.82 -21.35 -13.76
C ASN A 193 -4.61 -20.10 -14.21
N GLY A 194 -5.20 -19.37 -13.25
CA GLY A 194 -5.97 -18.16 -13.54
C GLY A 194 -7.29 -18.45 -14.25
N ASP A 195 -8.00 -19.48 -13.83
CA ASP A 195 -9.38 -19.74 -14.26
C ASP A 195 -10.30 -18.61 -13.80
N CYS A 196 -10.82 -17.83 -14.75
CA CYS A 196 -11.65 -16.66 -14.48
C CYS A 196 -12.96 -17.00 -13.74
N SER A 197 -13.46 -18.25 -13.79
CA SER A 197 -14.61 -18.68 -13.01
C SER A 197 -14.37 -18.62 -11.50
N ARG A 198 -13.11 -18.68 -11.07
CA ARG A 198 -12.62 -18.62 -9.68
C ARG A 198 -12.15 -17.23 -9.24
N SER A 199 -12.17 -16.26 -10.14
CA SER A 199 -11.79 -14.87 -9.82
C SER A 199 -12.70 -14.29 -8.73
N PRO A 200 -12.16 -13.46 -7.80
CA PRO A 200 -12.96 -12.83 -6.76
C PRO A 200 -14.17 -12.10 -7.34
N LYS A 201 -15.37 -12.46 -6.89
CA LYS A 201 -16.64 -11.88 -7.38
C LYS A 201 -17.11 -10.67 -6.57
N TYR A 202 -16.35 -10.26 -5.57
CA TYR A 202 -16.74 -9.21 -4.63
C TYR A 202 -16.30 -7.82 -5.09
N ASN A 203 -17.09 -6.79 -4.74
CA ASN A 203 -16.81 -5.39 -5.10
C ASN A 203 -15.77 -4.70 -4.20
N SER A 204 -15.21 -5.42 -3.21
CA SER A 204 -14.21 -4.89 -2.27
C SER A 204 -12.76 -5.13 -2.71
N ILE A 205 -12.55 -6.18 -3.52
CA ILE A 205 -11.28 -6.47 -4.17
C ILE A 205 -11.58 -6.80 -5.64
N VAL A 206 -10.85 -6.18 -6.55
CA VAL A 206 -10.88 -6.50 -7.97
C VAL A 206 -9.48 -6.85 -8.45
N SER A 207 -9.40 -7.77 -9.40
CA SER A 207 -8.14 -8.19 -10.00
C SER A 207 -8.13 -7.89 -11.50
N SER A 208 -6.95 -7.73 -12.08
CA SER A 208 -6.78 -7.82 -13.55
C SER A 208 -6.47 -9.27 -13.93
N PRO A 209 -6.68 -9.64 -15.21
CA PRO A 209 -7.04 -8.79 -16.34
C PRO A 209 -8.49 -8.30 -16.31
N ASN A 210 -8.70 -7.16 -16.97
CA ASN A 210 -9.94 -6.48 -17.34
C ASN A 210 -10.75 -5.82 -16.20
N ARG A 211 -10.90 -6.44 -15.01
CA ARG A 211 -11.82 -5.92 -13.97
C ARG A 211 -11.35 -4.64 -13.27
N ILE A 212 -10.02 -4.38 -13.19
CA ILE A 212 -9.51 -3.12 -12.60
C ILE A 212 -9.81 -1.97 -13.56
N GLU A 213 -9.60 -2.15 -14.86
CA GLU A 213 -9.92 -1.18 -15.90
C GLU A 213 -11.41 -0.81 -15.87
N ASP A 214 -12.29 -1.82 -15.95
CA ASP A 214 -13.74 -1.63 -15.86
C ASP A 214 -14.13 -0.88 -14.58
N MET A 215 -13.54 -1.23 -13.44
CA MET A 215 -13.82 -0.57 -12.17
C MET A 215 -13.44 0.90 -12.20
N VAL A 216 -12.27 1.24 -12.76
CA VAL A 216 -11.81 2.64 -12.86
C VAL A 216 -12.74 3.43 -13.78
N ILE A 217 -13.03 2.92 -15.00
CA ILE A 217 -13.89 3.57 -15.99
C ILE A 217 -15.31 3.77 -15.44
N GLN A 218 -15.91 2.73 -14.85
CA GLN A 218 -17.24 2.81 -14.25
C GLN A 218 -17.31 3.84 -13.11
N ASN A 219 -16.29 3.94 -12.27
CA ASN A 219 -16.25 4.95 -11.22
C ASN A 219 -16.06 6.37 -11.78
N ILE A 220 -15.24 6.57 -12.83
CA ILE A 220 -15.13 7.87 -13.52
C ILE A 220 -16.49 8.27 -14.10
N ASN A 221 -17.19 7.37 -14.80
CA ASN A 221 -18.50 7.61 -15.36
C ASN A 221 -19.54 7.95 -14.28
N ARG A 222 -19.53 7.25 -13.15
CA ARG A 222 -20.38 7.57 -11.99
C ARG A 222 -20.11 8.98 -11.45
N VAL A 223 -18.83 9.40 -11.36
CA VAL A 223 -18.51 10.80 -10.96
C VAL A 223 -18.99 11.78 -12.01
N LYS A 224 -18.86 11.50 -13.32
CA LYS A 224 -19.36 12.33 -14.41
C LYS A 224 -20.87 12.55 -14.30
N GLU A 225 -21.67 11.47 -14.17
CA GLU A 225 -23.13 11.53 -14.01
C GLU A 225 -23.51 12.34 -12.75
N TYR A 226 -22.81 12.09 -11.64
CA TYR A 226 -23.04 12.83 -10.40
C TYR A 226 -22.71 14.31 -10.55
N TYR A 227 -21.63 14.65 -11.24
CA TYR A 227 -21.23 16.03 -11.52
C TYR A 227 -22.22 16.74 -12.42
N GLN A 228 -22.68 16.10 -13.48
CA GLN A 228 -23.72 16.66 -14.38
C GLN A 228 -25.01 16.99 -13.65
N LYS A 229 -25.40 16.16 -12.66
CA LYS A 229 -26.64 16.34 -11.90
C LYS A 229 -26.54 17.36 -10.77
N TYR A 230 -25.40 17.42 -10.09
CA TYR A 230 -25.25 18.16 -8.84
C TYR A 230 -24.17 19.25 -8.86
N GLY A 231 -23.37 19.36 -9.91
CA GLY A 231 -22.22 20.26 -9.98
C GLY A 231 -21.12 19.95 -8.96
N LYS A 232 -21.10 18.73 -8.42
CA LYS A 232 -20.19 18.28 -7.36
C LYS A 232 -19.55 16.95 -7.74
N GLY A 233 -18.34 16.72 -7.23
CA GLY A 233 -17.59 15.51 -7.49
C GLY A 233 -16.21 15.82 -8.03
N LYS A 234 -15.27 14.91 -7.83
CA LYS A 234 -13.90 14.99 -8.35
C LYS A 234 -13.28 13.60 -8.43
N VAL A 235 -12.23 13.47 -9.20
CA VAL A 235 -11.44 12.25 -9.30
C VAL A 235 -9.99 12.55 -8.90
N PHE A 236 -9.41 11.70 -8.06
CA PHE A 236 -7.98 11.70 -7.75
C PHE A 236 -7.38 10.36 -8.16
N LEU A 237 -6.31 10.40 -8.96
CA LEU A 237 -5.55 9.21 -9.34
C LEU A 237 -4.07 9.46 -9.07
N LYS A 238 -3.46 8.59 -8.28
CA LYS A 238 -2.00 8.52 -8.13
C LYS A 238 -1.53 7.20 -8.68
N VAL A 239 -0.64 7.25 -9.68
CA VAL A 239 -0.08 6.08 -10.37
C VAL A 239 1.37 6.35 -10.79
N ASN A 240 2.13 5.30 -11.11
CA ASN A 240 3.44 5.53 -11.70
C ASN A 240 3.32 5.96 -13.17
N SER A 241 2.37 5.37 -13.91
CA SER A 241 2.18 5.69 -15.33
C SER A 241 0.70 5.63 -15.72
N LEU A 242 0.30 6.51 -16.64
CA LEU A 242 -1.02 6.58 -17.26
C LEU A 242 -0.86 6.55 -18.78
N THR A 243 -1.07 5.38 -19.39
CA THR A 243 -0.92 5.18 -20.85
C THR A 243 -2.06 4.36 -21.45
N ASP A 244 -3.01 3.94 -20.61
CA ASP A 244 -4.16 3.17 -21.08
C ASP A 244 -5.15 4.08 -21.80
N ILE A 245 -5.49 3.69 -23.04
CA ILE A 245 -6.28 4.54 -23.92
C ILE A 245 -7.74 4.66 -23.48
N ASP A 246 -8.32 3.59 -22.94
CA ASP A 246 -9.73 3.57 -22.55
C ASP A 246 -9.95 4.35 -21.27
N VAL A 247 -9.01 4.25 -20.32
CA VAL A 247 -9.00 5.08 -19.09
C VAL A 247 -8.80 6.56 -19.45
N ILE A 248 -7.86 6.89 -20.37
CA ILE A 248 -7.63 8.28 -20.81
C ILE A 248 -8.88 8.83 -21.52
N ALA A 249 -9.54 8.03 -22.36
CA ALA A 249 -10.78 8.41 -23.01
C ALA A 249 -11.90 8.71 -22.00
N ALA A 250 -12.04 7.90 -20.95
CA ALA A 250 -13.01 8.13 -19.89
C ALA A 250 -12.69 9.42 -19.08
N ILE A 251 -11.40 9.71 -18.83
CA ILE A 251 -10.96 10.96 -18.20
C ILE A 251 -11.37 12.16 -19.06
N TYR A 252 -11.08 12.14 -20.37
CA TYR A 252 -11.43 13.23 -21.26
C TYR A 252 -12.94 13.43 -21.37
N ASP A 253 -13.70 12.35 -21.44
CA ASP A 253 -15.15 12.40 -21.54
C ASP A 253 -15.80 13.03 -20.28
N ALA A 254 -15.26 12.73 -19.11
CA ALA A 254 -15.69 13.38 -17.86
C ALA A 254 -15.17 14.82 -17.72
N ALA A 255 -13.96 15.11 -18.20
CA ALA A 255 -13.39 16.46 -18.16
C ALA A 255 -14.13 17.45 -19.07
N LYS A 256 -14.68 17.00 -20.22
CA LYS A 256 -15.50 17.81 -21.12
C LYS A 256 -16.75 18.40 -20.44
N VAL A 257 -17.29 17.74 -19.44
CA VAL A 257 -18.43 18.25 -18.67
C VAL A 257 -18.01 19.04 -17.43
N GLY A 258 -16.69 19.16 -17.16
CA GLY A 258 -16.12 19.97 -16.10
C GLY A 258 -15.75 19.21 -14.82
N VAL A 259 -15.75 17.87 -14.82
CA VAL A 259 -15.30 17.08 -13.65
C VAL A 259 -13.84 17.43 -13.32
N PRO A 260 -13.54 17.84 -12.05
CA PRO A 260 -12.17 18.09 -11.64
C PRO A 260 -11.37 16.79 -11.51
N PHE A 261 -10.18 16.76 -12.12
CA PHE A 261 -9.20 15.70 -11.98
C PHE A 261 -7.91 16.22 -11.33
N ARG A 262 -7.44 15.52 -10.31
CA ARG A 262 -6.11 15.68 -9.73
C ARG A 262 -5.32 14.39 -9.95
N LEU A 263 -4.32 14.45 -10.80
CA LEU A 263 -3.51 13.30 -11.22
C LEU A 263 -2.08 13.45 -10.72
N VAL A 264 -1.55 12.45 -10.02
CA VAL A 264 -0.14 12.40 -9.56
C VAL A 264 0.53 11.25 -10.30
N ILE A 265 1.38 11.58 -11.27
CA ILE A 265 1.98 10.62 -12.21
C ILE A 265 3.47 10.89 -12.30
N ARG A 266 4.31 9.96 -11.82
CA ARG A 266 5.76 10.14 -11.78
C ARG A 266 6.52 9.64 -13.03
N GLY A 267 5.89 8.84 -13.86
CA GLY A 267 6.47 8.21 -15.04
C GLY A 267 5.75 8.60 -16.32
N SER A 268 5.56 7.64 -17.22
CA SER A 268 4.94 7.88 -18.53
C SER A 268 3.49 8.36 -18.37
N CYS A 269 3.18 9.48 -19.03
CA CYS A 269 1.83 10.05 -19.10
C CYS A 269 1.51 10.35 -20.57
N CYS A 270 0.48 9.67 -21.13
CA CYS A 270 0.00 9.90 -22.48
C CYS A 270 -1.18 10.87 -22.52
N LEU A 271 -1.56 11.47 -21.39
CA LEU A 271 -2.63 12.46 -21.31
C LEU A 271 -2.10 13.82 -21.76
N LYS A 272 -2.81 14.47 -22.69
CA LYS A 272 -2.55 15.83 -23.15
C LYS A 272 -3.56 16.81 -22.55
N LEU A 273 -3.11 17.94 -22.03
CA LEU A 273 -3.98 18.98 -21.51
C LEU A 273 -4.44 19.95 -22.61
N GLY A 274 -5.56 20.64 -22.36
CA GLY A 274 -6.08 21.68 -23.26
C GLY A 274 -6.90 21.17 -24.43
N ILE A 275 -7.28 19.88 -24.47
CA ILE A 275 -8.05 19.31 -25.59
C ILE A 275 -9.53 19.11 -25.29
N CYS A 276 -9.96 19.28 -24.03
CA CYS A 276 -11.35 19.08 -23.61
C CYS A 276 -12.18 20.37 -23.65
N GLY A 277 -11.63 21.50 -24.10
CA GLY A 277 -12.29 22.78 -24.20
C GLY A 277 -12.24 23.59 -22.89
N GLU A 278 -13.07 24.66 -22.82
CA GLU A 278 -13.03 25.66 -21.73
C GLU A 278 -13.37 25.06 -20.33
N LYS A 279 -14.13 23.97 -20.29
CA LYS A 279 -14.53 23.31 -19.02
C LYS A 279 -13.47 22.37 -18.46
N GLU A 280 -12.36 22.18 -19.18
CA GLU A 280 -11.30 21.26 -18.73
C GLU A 280 -10.74 21.70 -17.37
N ASN A 281 -10.79 20.79 -16.41
CA ASN A 281 -10.28 20.97 -15.06
C ASN A 281 -9.43 19.77 -14.67
N ILE A 282 -8.30 19.61 -15.36
CA ILE A 282 -7.33 18.54 -15.12
C ILE A 282 -6.02 19.15 -14.64
N VAL A 283 -5.54 18.70 -13.48
CA VAL A 283 -4.22 19.04 -12.97
C VAL A 283 -3.39 17.78 -12.86
N VAL A 284 -2.26 17.75 -13.55
CA VAL A 284 -1.29 16.65 -13.53
C VAL A 284 -0.02 17.14 -12.86
N SER A 285 0.50 16.37 -11.90
CA SER A 285 1.82 16.62 -11.33
C SER A 285 2.65 15.34 -11.21
N SER A 286 3.97 15.52 -11.20
CA SER A 286 4.95 14.50 -10.82
C SER A 286 5.64 14.96 -9.55
N ILE A 287 5.69 14.12 -8.51
CA ILE A 287 6.35 14.42 -7.24
C ILE A 287 7.72 13.74 -7.25
N VAL A 288 8.77 14.55 -7.05
CA VAL A 288 10.17 14.12 -7.02
C VAL A 288 10.79 14.62 -5.72
N GLY A 289 10.77 13.77 -4.72
CA GLY A 289 11.29 14.05 -3.38
C GLY A 289 12.31 13.00 -2.93
N GLU A 290 12.49 12.88 -1.62
CA GLU A 290 13.42 11.94 -0.97
C GLU A 290 13.10 10.49 -1.31
N PHE A 291 11.81 10.14 -1.27
CA PHE A 291 11.34 8.78 -1.51
C PHE A 291 10.71 8.65 -2.90
N LEU A 292 10.87 7.46 -3.51
CA LEU A 292 10.24 7.15 -4.78
C LEU A 292 8.74 6.95 -4.59
N GLU A 293 7.93 7.80 -5.22
CA GLU A 293 6.48 7.70 -5.21
C GLU A 293 6.02 6.46 -6.00
N HIS A 294 5.65 5.39 -5.29
CA HIS A 294 5.33 4.10 -5.89
C HIS A 294 3.91 3.62 -5.62
N SER A 295 3.23 4.12 -4.59
CA SER A 295 1.85 3.76 -4.28
C SER A 295 0.87 4.14 -5.39
N ARG A 296 -0.20 3.33 -5.56
CA ARG A 296 -1.31 3.65 -6.45
C ARG A 296 -2.56 3.83 -5.62
N ILE A 297 -3.22 4.98 -5.85
CA ILE A 297 -4.44 5.38 -5.16
C ILE A 297 -5.44 5.83 -6.22
N TYR A 298 -6.66 5.27 -6.18
CA TYR A 298 -7.76 5.74 -7.00
C TYR A 298 -8.89 6.21 -6.07
N ALA A 299 -9.32 7.45 -6.21
CA ALA A 299 -10.38 8.02 -5.39
C ALA A 299 -11.42 8.74 -6.26
N PHE A 300 -12.66 8.39 -6.02
CA PHE A 300 -13.80 8.84 -6.79
C PHE A 300 -14.82 9.47 -5.82
N TYR A 301 -15.03 10.76 -5.95
CA TYR A 301 -15.85 11.55 -5.02
C TYR A 301 -17.24 11.78 -5.58
N THR A 302 -18.26 11.20 -4.91
CA THR A 302 -19.69 11.40 -5.12
C THR A 302 -20.32 11.55 -3.74
N ASP A 303 -21.65 11.43 -3.61
CA ASP A 303 -22.37 11.26 -2.34
C ASP A 303 -21.86 10.04 -1.54
N LYS A 304 -21.47 8.97 -2.26
CA LYS A 304 -20.85 7.75 -1.71
C LYS A 304 -19.45 7.57 -2.28
N PRO A 305 -18.45 8.30 -1.73
CA PRO A 305 -17.10 8.26 -2.29
C PRO A 305 -16.48 6.86 -2.13
N SER A 306 -15.59 6.52 -3.07
CA SER A 306 -14.85 5.27 -3.03
C SER A 306 -13.35 5.51 -3.15
N PHE A 307 -12.57 4.80 -2.31
CA PHE A 307 -11.13 4.90 -2.21
C PHE A 307 -10.51 3.52 -2.38
N TRP A 308 -9.50 3.43 -3.22
CA TRP A 308 -8.84 2.18 -3.58
C TRP A 308 -7.33 2.32 -3.51
N ILE A 309 -6.66 1.29 -3.05
CA ILE A 309 -5.23 1.10 -3.24
C ILE A 309 -5.01 -0.04 -4.23
N SER A 310 -3.97 0.04 -5.07
CA SER A 310 -3.74 -0.95 -6.12
C SER A 310 -2.27 -1.25 -6.35
N SER A 311 -1.97 -2.45 -6.82
CA SER A 311 -0.68 -2.78 -7.40
C SER A 311 -0.55 -2.34 -8.88
N ALA A 312 -1.66 -2.02 -9.53
CA ALA A 312 -1.73 -1.68 -10.95
C ALA A 312 -1.43 -0.20 -11.22
N ASP A 313 -0.63 0.06 -12.25
CA ASP A 313 -0.64 1.33 -12.95
C ASP A 313 -1.78 1.34 -13.98
N LEU A 314 -2.17 2.52 -14.45
CA LEU A 314 -3.18 2.67 -15.50
C LEU A 314 -2.51 2.56 -16.90
N MET A 315 -2.01 1.37 -17.17
CA MET A 315 -1.35 1.00 -18.43
C MET A 315 -1.99 -0.27 -18.98
N THR A 316 -2.17 -0.38 -20.28
CA THR A 316 -2.77 -1.54 -20.94
C THR A 316 -2.12 -2.86 -20.52
N ARG A 317 -0.79 -2.89 -20.37
CA ARG A 317 -0.09 -4.10 -19.88
C ARG A 317 -0.51 -4.53 -18.46
N ASN A 318 -0.87 -3.59 -17.57
CA ASN A 318 -1.36 -3.90 -16.23
C ASN A 318 -2.80 -4.38 -16.25
N MET A 319 -3.59 -3.86 -17.19
CA MET A 319 -5.00 -4.20 -17.34
C MET A 319 -5.23 -5.55 -17.99
N VAL A 320 -4.38 -5.93 -18.96
CA VAL A 320 -4.59 -7.12 -19.82
C VAL A 320 -3.59 -8.23 -19.56
N ASN A 321 -2.30 -7.90 -19.35
CA ASN A 321 -1.18 -8.86 -19.36
C ASN A 321 -0.57 -9.15 -17.99
N ARG A 322 -1.16 -8.60 -16.92
CA ARG A 322 -0.71 -8.81 -15.54
C ARG A 322 -1.85 -9.23 -14.63
N VAL A 323 -1.49 -9.98 -13.60
CA VAL A 323 -2.37 -10.23 -12.47
C VAL A 323 -2.05 -9.19 -11.39
N GLU A 324 -2.95 -8.25 -11.22
CA GLU A 324 -2.88 -7.17 -10.25
C GLU A 324 -4.04 -7.27 -9.26
N LEU A 325 -3.97 -6.54 -8.15
CA LEU A 325 -5.05 -6.37 -7.20
C LEU A 325 -5.32 -4.90 -6.92
N ALA A 326 -6.61 -4.57 -6.78
CA ALA A 326 -7.07 -3.31 -6.21
C ALA A 326 -8.01 -3.62 -5.03
N ALA A 327 -7.74 -3.01 -3.87
CA ALA A 327 -8.53 -3.18 -2.66
C ALA A 327 -9.21 -1.86 -2.28
N LYS A 328 -10.53 -1.93 -2.05
CA LYS A 328 -11.33 -0.79 -1.59
C LYS A 328 -11.12 -0.57 -0.10
N ILE A 329 -10.88 0.66 0.31
CA ILE A 329 -10.85 1.06 1.73
C ILE A 329 -12.28 1.26 2.19
N MET A 330 -12.73 0.51 3.21
CA MET A 330 -14.15 0.47 3.59
C MET A 330 -14.43 1.10 4.96
N ASP A 331 -13.50 1.05 5.90
CA ASP A 331 -13.72 1.55 7.24
C ASP A 331 -13.43 3.06 7.36
N LYS A 332 -14.20 3.74 8.22
CA LYS A 332 -14.16 5.20 8.40
C LYS A 332 -12.78 5.73 8.81
N TYR A 333 -12.05 4.98 9.64
CA TYR A 333 -10.74 5.42 10.13
C TYR A 333 -9.73 5.48 8.98
N ASN A 334 -9.61 4.39 8.20
CA ASN A 334 -8.69 4.34 7.08
C ASN A 334 -9.15 5.21 5.89
N ILE A 335 -10.47 5.42 5.70
CA ILE A 335 -10.99 6.42 4.77
C ILE A 335 -10.49 7.82 5.14
N ASN A 336 -10.49 8.19 6.40
CA ASN A 336 -9.97 9.48 6.82
C ASN A 336 -8.46 9.58 6.65
N LYS A 337 -7.71 8.49 6.91
CA LYS A 337 -6.26 8.43 6.68
C LYS A 337 -5.94 8.61 5.19
N ILE A 338 -6.60 7.86 4.29
CA ILE A 338 -6.35 7.97 2.85
C ILE A 338 -6.74 9.35 2.29
N LYS A 339 -7.79 9.99 2.83
CA LYS A 339 -8.14 11.37 2.45
C LYS A 339 -7.04 12.36 2.79
N LYS A 340 -6.45 12.30 3.99
CA LYS A 340 -5.32 13.14 4.37
C LYS A 340 -4.11 12.94 3.45
N ILE A 341 -3.82 11.68 3.10
CA ILE A 341 -2.75 11.34 2.15
C ILE A 341 -3.03 11.99 0.78
N ILE A 342 -4.26 11.89 0.28
CA ILE A 342 -4.69 12.50 -0.99
C ILE A 342 -4.59 14.03 -0.93
N ASP A 343 -5.02 14.64 0.17
CA ASP A 343 -4.99 16.09 0.34
C ASP A 343 -3.53 16.59 0.37
N SER A 344 -2.61 15.91 1.09
CA SER A 344 -1.18 16.24 1.08
C SER A 344 -0.57 16.18 -0.32
N TYR A 345 -0.85 15.13 -1.09
CA TYR A 345 -0.38 15.04 -2.48
C TYR A 345 -1.02 16.09 -3.40
N SER A 346 -2.27 16.47 -3.14
CA SER A 346 -2.98 17.45 -3.95
C SER A 346 -2.44 18.87 -3.73
N GLU A 347 -1.89 19.12 -2.55
CA GLU A 347 -1.38 20.43 -2.12
C GLU A 347 0.14 20.56 -2.24
N ASP A 348 0.85 19.49 -2.66
CA ASP A 348 2.30 19.51 -2.81
C ASP A 348 2.73 20.46 -3.92
N ASP A 349 3.47 21.51 -3.54
CA ASP A 349 4.01 22.54 -4.42
C ASP A 349 5.54 22.71 -4.26
N VAL A 350 6.19 21.92 -3.40
CA VAL A 350 7.64 21.89 -3.21
C VAL A 350 8.28 20.83 -4.08
N ASP A 351 7.79 19.59 -4.01
CA ASP A 351 8.33 18.44 -4.74
C ASP A 351 7.58 18.20 -6.05
N GLY A 352 6.42 18.88 -6.24
CA GLY A 352 5.54 18.77 -7.38
C GLY A 352 6.05 19.52 -8.62
N PHE A 353 6.15 18.80 -9.73
CA PHE A 353 6.32 19.36 -11.07
C PHE A 353 4.99 19.23 -11.82
N PHE A 354 4.46 20.32 -12.36
CA PHE A 354 3.14 20.39 -12.96
C PHE A 354 3.23 20.37 -14.49
N LEU A 355 2.36 19.60 -15.12
CA LEU A 355 2.29 19.49 -16.58
C LEU A 355 1.53 20.69 -17.15
N ASP A 356 2.07 21.31 -18.19
CA ASP A 356 1.41 22.36 -18.99
C ASP A 356 0.71 21.77 -20.25
N LYS A 357 0.06 22.64 -21.02
CA LYS A 357 -0.65 22.26 -22.27
C LYS A 357 0.31 21.91 -23.40
N GLU A 358 1.53 22.38 -23.34
CA GLU A 358 2.60 22.14 -24.30
C GLU A 358 3.31 20.80 -24.05
N GLY A 359 3.08 20.20 -22.88
CA GLY A 359 3.68 18.92 -22.46
C GLY A 359 4.96 19.09 -21.63
N ASN A 360 5.27 20.30 -21.16
CA ASN A 360 6.41 20.56 -20.30
C ASN A 360 6.02 20.43 -18.83
N TYR A 361 7.02 20.14 -17.98
CA TYR A 361 6.86 20.15 -16.54
C TYR A 361 7.55 21.37 -15.94
N PHE A 362 6.82 22.10 -15.08
CA PHE A 362 7.32 23.31 -14.42
C PHE A 362 7.03 23.27 -12.91
N LYS A 363 7.76 24.07 -12.14
CA LYS A 363 7.46 24.36 -10.72
C LYS A 363 6.77 25.71 -10.59
N TYR A 364 5.88 25.85 -9.61
CA TYR A 364 5.31 27.15 -9.29
C TYR A 364 6.37 28.05 -8.63
N GLU A 365 6.48 29.32 -9.10
CA GLU A 365 7.41 30.29 -8.53
C GLU A 365 7.00 30.74 -7.11
N ASN A 366 5.71 30.78 -6.83
CA ASN A 366 5.13 31.19 -5.54
C ASN A 366 4.61 29.96 -4.77
N SER A 367 5.53 29.10 -4.34
CA SER A 367 5.20 27.92 -3.52
C SER A 367 4.69 28.33 -2.14
N LYS A 368 3.66 27.60 -1.65
CA LYS A 368 3.20 27.68 -0.25
C LYS A 368 4.10 26.87 0.69
N ASN A 369 5.18 26.31 0.17
CA ASN A 369 6.14 25.43 0.87
C ASN A 369 5.48 24.18 1.48
N ARG A 370 4.58 23.55 0.74
CA ARG A 370 3.93 22.31 1.16
C ARG A 370 4.54 21.11 0.45
N SER A 371 5.33 20.31 1.15
CA SER A 371 5.81 19.01 0.71
C SER A 371 4.97 17.91 1.35
N ALA A 372 4.44 17.00 0.54
CA ALA A 372 3.71 15.84 1.02
C ALA A 372 4.63 14.90 1.81
N GLN A 373 5.83 14.65 1.29
CA GLN A 373 6.79 13.75 1.95
C GLN A 373 7.26 14.31 3.28
N GLN A 374 7.58 15.60 3.35
CA GLN A 374 7.96 16.25 4.61
C GLN A 374 6.82 16.19 5.64
N THR A 375 5.58 16.43 5.21
CA THR A 375 4.39 16.31 6.08
C THR A 375 4.27 14.90 6.66
N PHE A 376 4.48 13.85 5.86
CA PHE A 376 4.42 12.47 6.34
C PHE A 376 5.60 12.10 7.25
N ILE A 377 6.80 12.61 6.99
CA ILE A 377 7.97 12.44 7.86
C ILE A 377 7.68 13.04 9.24
N GLU A 378 7.21 14.28 9.30
CA GLU A 378 6.90 15.00 10.55
C GLU A 378 5.79 14.29 11.33
N GLU A 379 4.73 13.80 10.66
CA GLU A 379 3.69 13.02 11.32
C GLU A 379 4.24 11.71 11.88
N SER A 380 5.09 11.00 11.15
CA SER A 380 5.75 9.77 11.60
C SER A 380 6.64 10.02 12.82
N LEU A 381 7.47 11.04 12.80
CA LEU A 381 8.34 11.40 13.94
C LEU A 381 7.52 11.72 15.18
N ARG A 382 6.46 12.52 15.04
CA ARG A 382 5.55 12.86 16.13
C ARG A 382 4.88 11.62 16.75
N LEU A 383 4.45 10.67 15.92
CA LEU A 383 3.84 9.42 16.39
C LEU A 383 4.87 8.53 17.10
N SER A 384 6.09 8.47 16.60
CA SER A 384 7.19 7.72 17.22
C SER A 384 7.52 8.27 18.62
N GLU A 385 7.58 9.59 18.78
CA GLU A 385 7.78 10.24 20.09
C GLU A 385 6.63 9.96 21.07
N GLN A 386 5.40 9.93 20.59
CA GLN A 386 4.23 9.61 21.44
C GLN A 386 4.23 8.15 21.88
N SER A 387 4.68 7.23 21.01
CA SER A 387 4.77 5.81 21.35
C SER A 387 5.92 5.48 22.30
N SER A 388 6.98 6.27 22.30
CA SER A 388 8.16 6.11 23.17
C SER A 388 8.00 6.74 24.54
N LYS A 389 7.05 7.67 24.74
CA LYS A 389 6.76 8.24 26.06
C LYS A 389 6.00 7.20 26.88
N PRO A 390 6.51 6.78 28.06
CA PRO A 390 5.75 5.95 28.99
C PRO A 390 4.44 6.67 29.28
N ASN A 391 3.31 5.94 29.17
CA ASN A 391 1.96 6.46 29.34
C ASN A 391 1.93 7.44 30.53
N ASN A 392 1.70 8.73 30.30
CA ASN A 392 1.62 9.75 31.35
C ASN A 392 0.62 9.38 32.47
N ILE A 393 -0.36 8.52 32.16
CA ILE A 393 -1.28 7.91 33.14
C ILE A 393 -0.53 7.02 34.15
N TYR A 394 0.45 6.20 33.70
CA TYR A 394 1.26 5.38 34.62
C TYR A 394 2.15 6.25 35.51
N LYS A 395 2.76 7.29 34.93
CA LYS A 395 3.57 8.26 35.73
C LYS A 395 2.71 8.99 36.75
N TRP A 396 1.53 9.45 36.34
CA TRP A 396 0.55 10.09 37.23
C TRP A 396 0.00 9.13 38.30
N ILE A 397 -0.28 7.86 37.94
CA ILE A 397 -0.70 6.84 38.93
C ILE A 397 0.43 6.54 39.91
N ILE A 398 1.67 6.38 39.45
CA ILE A 398 2.84 6.15 40.32
C ILE A 398 3.07 7.35 41.24
N GLU A 399 2.98 8.58 40.76
CA GLU A 399 3.08 9.79 41.57
C GLU A 399 1.95 9.90 42.60
N LYS A 400 0.71 9.57 42.25
CA LYS A 400 -0.40 9.52 43.21
C LYS A 400 -0.24 8.43 44.26
N ILE A 401 0.20 7.22 43.87
CA ILE A 401 0.48 6.12 44.81
C ILE A 401 1.65 6.49 45.75
N SER A 402 2.69 7.14 45.23
CA SER A 402 3.78 7.66 46.06
C SER A 402 3.30 8.68 47.09
N LYS A 403 2.51 9.68 46.65
CA LYS A 403 1.92 10.67 47.57
C LYS A 403 0.98 10.06 48.61
N LEU A 404 0.20 9.04 48.24
CA LEU A 404 -0.64 8.31 49.22
C LEU A 404 0.20 7.52 50.25
N LYS A 405 1.30 6.90 49.82
CA LYS A 405 2.23 6.20 50.71
C LYS A 405 2.90 7.15 51.70
N ASP A 406 3.26 8.36 51.27
CA ASP A 406 3.86 9.38 52.12
C ASP A 406 2.84 9.96 53.14
N LEU A 407 1.58 10.14 52.72
CA LEU A 407 0.48 10.52 53.62
C LEU A 407 0.20 9.43 54.70
N LEU A 408 0.18 8.16 54.30
CA LEU A 408 -0.01 7.03 55.21
C LEU A 408 1.18 6.82 56.16
N ARG A 409 2.40 7.17 55.73
CA ARG A 409 3.58 7.18 56.65
C ARG A 409 3.51 8.31 57.66
N LYS A 410 3.08 9.50 57.26
CA LYS A 410 2.90 10.64 58.17
C LYS A 410 1.78 10.42 59.20
N SER A 411 0.69 9.71 58.82
CA SER A 411 -0.40 9.38 59.73
C SER A 411 -0.10 8.22 60.72
N ARG A 412 0.98 7.45 60.50
CA ARG A 412 1.45 6.41 61.43
C ARG A 412 2.47 6.91 62.43
N ASN A 413 3.02 8.09 62.24
CA ASN A 413 4.02 8.72 63.09
C ASN A 413 3.46 9.94 63.87
N ALA A 414 2.16 10.18 63.80
CA ALA A 414 1.37 11.09 64.61
C ALA A 414 0.41 10.26 65.50
#